data_38a1d11486a780a03117132d347ffb8a
#
_entry.id   38a1d11486a780a03117132d347ffb8a
#
_cell.length_a   1.000
_cell.length_b   1.000
_cell.length_c   1.000
_cell.angle_alpha   90.00
_cell.angle_beta   90.00
_cell.angle_gamma   90.00
#
_symmetry.space_group_name_H-M   'P 1'
#
loop_
_entity.id
_entity.type
_entity.pdbx_description
1 polymer ?
#
loop_
_entity_poly.entity_id
_entity_poly.type
_entity_poly.pdbx_seq_one_letter_code
_entity_poly.pdbx_strand_id
1 'polypeptide(L)'
;VNVVDLMTLQSQSQHPHGISDEEFDALFTRDKPIIFAYHGYPMLIHRLTYRRTNHHNLHVHGFKEEGTTTTPFDMVVLNELDRFHLARAVLDRVPGLAPGTATLEQIIESKLSDHKRHIRQHGEDMPEIRNWQWGAAEIDLDYSRHT
;
A
#
# COMPACT_ATOMS: atom_id res chain seq x y z
N VAL A 1 3.10 1.54 -10.80
CA VAL A 1 4.34 2.28 -11.11
C VAL A 1 5.38 1.94 -10.06
N ASN A 2 6.59 1.57 -10.48
CA ASN A 2 7.73 1.39 -9.59
C ASN A 2 8.65 2.62 -9.72
N VAL A 3 8.79 3.40 -8.64
CA VAL A 3 9.61 4.60 -8.62
C VAL A 3 11.02 4.24 -8.13
N VAL A 4 11.93 4.04 -9.06
CA VAL A 4 13.33 3.66 -8.77
C VAL A 4 14.18 4.86 -8.34
N ASP A 5 13.91 6.03 -8.92
CA ASP A 5 14.57 7.29 -8.57
C ASP A 5 13.52 8.27 -8.05
N LEU A 6 13.56 8.58 -6.76
CA LEU A 6 12.62 9.50 -6.12
C LEU A 6 12.70 10.92 -6.68
N MET A 7 13.82 11.33 -7.28
CA MET A 7 13.96 12.67 -7.84
C MET A 7 13.11 12.87 -9.09
N THR A 8 12.67 11.80 -9.75
CA THR A 8 11.69 11.87 -10.85
C THR A 8 10.33 12.41 -10.40
N LEU A 9 10.01 12.33 -9.11
CA LEU A 9 8.80 12.93 -8.55
C LEU A 9 8.83 14.46 -8.57
N GLN A 10 10.02 15.08 -8.64
CA GLN A 10 10.21 16.52 -8.79
C GLN A 10 9.94 16.97 -10.23
N SER A 11 9.62 18.26 -10.41
CA SER A 11 9.56 18.85 -11.73
C SER A 11 10.98 19.07 -12.32
N GLN A 12 11.06 19.13 -13.63
CA GLN A 12 12.32 19.42 -14.36
C GLN A 12 12.98 20.73 -13.92
N SER A 13 12.18 21.71 -13.47
CA SER A 13 12.69 22.98 -12.94
C SER A 13 13.33 22.87 -11.55
N GLN A 14 13.09 21.79 -10.82
CA GLN A 14 13.57 21.58 -9.45
C GLN A 14 14.75 20.58 -9.39
N HIS A 15 14.79 19.62 -10.29
CA HIS A 15 15.84 18.60 -10.30
C HIS A 15 16.13 18.11 -11.74
N PRO A 16 17.41 17.86 -12.10
CA PRO A 16 17.76 17.34 -13.43
C PRO A 16 17.08 16.01 -13.81
N HIS A 17 16.77 15.15 -12.84
CA HIS A 17 16.05 13.90 -13.05
C HIS A 17 14.52 14.08 -12.96
N GLY A 18 14.05 15.29 -12.70
CA GLY A 18 12.62 15.59 -12.63
C GLY A 18 11.94 15.38 -13.97
N ILE A 19 10.66 14.99 -13.94
CA ILE A 19 9.84 14.83 -15.15
C ILE A 19 8.88 16.00 -15.32
N SER A 20 8.36 16.21 -16.54
CA SER A 20 7.35 17.24 -16.79
C SER A 20 6.04 16.93 -16.06
N ASP A 21 5.15 17.92 -15.95
CA ASP A 21 3.83 17.70 -15.34
C ASP A 21 2.97 16.77 -16.19
N GLU A 22 3.10 16.83 -17.52
CA GLU A 22 2.42 15.93 -18.45
C GLU A 22 2.86 14.48 -18.27
N GLU A 23 4.17 14.23 -18.14
CA GLU A 23 4.71 12.90 -17.87
C GLU A 23 4.30 12.38 -16.50
N PHE A 24 4.31 13.24 -15.48
CA PHE A 24 3.85 12.88 -14.14
C PHE A 24 2.37 12.51 -14.16
N ASP A 25 1.52 13.33 -14.77
CA ASP A 25 0.08 13.10 -14.87
C ASP A 25 -0.26 11.84 -15.68
N ALA A 26 0.54 11.53 -16.70
CA ALA A 26 0.39 10.29 -17.48
C ALA A 26 0.70 9.04 -16.65
N LEU A 27 1.68 9.12 -15.71
CA LEU A 27 2.05 8.01 -14.83
C LEU A 27 1.13 7.88 -13.61
N PHE A 28 0.76 9.01 -13.00
CA PHE A 28 0.10 9.06 -11.68
C PHE A 28 -1.34 9.59 -11.72
N THR A 29 -1.88 9.88 -12.90
CA THR A 29 -3.22 10.43 -13.11
C THR A 29 -3.39 11.87 -12.60
N ARG A 30 -4.42 12.55 -13.13
CA ARG A 30 -4.75 13.93 -12.74
C ARG A 30 -5.79 14.05 -11.64
N ASP A 31 -6.62 13.02 -11.48
CA ASP A 31 -7.87 13.12 -10.72
C ASP A 31 -8.19 11.87 -9.88
N LYS A 32 -7.44 10.78 -10.04
CA LYS A 32 -7.67 9.55 -9.29
C LYS A 32 -6.82 9.49 -8.03
N PRO A 33 -7.30 8.82 -6.97
CA PRO A 33 -6.50 8.55 -5.80
C PRO A 33 -5.22 7.78 -6.14
N ILE A 34 -4.11 8.19 -5.55
CA ILE A 34 -2.80 7.55 -5.70
C ILE A 34 -2.42 6.94 -4.36
N ILE A 35 -2.29 5.63 -4.30
CA ILE A 35 -1.74 4.93 -3.13
C ILE A 35 -0.25 4.75 -3.36
N PHE A 36 0.55 5.36 -2.50
CA PHE A 36 2.00 5.35 -2.59
C PHE A 36 2.60 4.61 -1.39
N ALA A 37 3.21 3.47 -1.63
CA ALA A 37 3.92 2.69 -0.62
C ALA A 37 5.40 3.06 -0.63
N TYR A 38 5.94 3.46 0.53
CA TYR A 38 7.32 3.94 0.63
C TYR A 38 7.99 3.47 1.93
N HIS A 39 9.16 2.87 1.82
CA HIS A 39 9.93 2.46 2.98
C HIS A 39 10.74 3.63 3.57
N GLY A 40 10.02 4.57 4.14
CA GLY A 40 10.56 5.77 4.77
C GLY A 40 9.43 6.72 5.20
N TYR A 41 9.76 7.87 5.76
CA TYR A 41 8.78 8.81 6.29
C TYR A 41 7.89 9.42 5.18
N PRO A 42 6.55 9.36 5.29
CA PRO A 42 5.61 9.86 4.28
C PRO A 42 5.85 11.31 3.87
N MET A 43 6.30 12.13 4.80
CA MET A 43 6.53 13.55 4.55
C MET A 43 7.53 13.79 3.42
N LEU A 44 8.50 12.90 3.19
CA LEU A 44 9.46 13.05 2.09
C LEU A 44 8.75 13.00 0.73
N ILE A 45 7.86 12.05 0.54
CA ILE A 45 7.10 11.91 -0.71
C ILE A 45 6.17 13.11 -0.91
N HIS A 46 5.46 13.54 0.14
CA HIS A 46 4.63 14.75 0.07
C HIS A 46 5.45 15.98 -0.30
N ARG A 47 6.66 16.13 0.25
CA ARG A 47 7.56 17.25 -0.08
C ARG A 47 8.05 17.20 -1.52
N LEU A 48 8.27 16.01 -2.08
CA LEU A 48 8.68 15.86 -3.48
C LEU A 48 7.53 16.15 -4.47
N THR A 49 6.29 15.96 -4.05
CA THR A 49 5.12 16.01 -4.93
C THR A 49 4.15 17.18 -4.68
N TYR A 50 4.38 18.02 -3.68
CA TYR A 50 3.40 19.05 -3.26
C TYR A 50 3.02 20.07 -4.35
N ARG A 51 3.82 20.20 -5.42
CA ARG A 51 3.55 21.08 -6.58
C ARG A 51 2.86 20.36 -7.73
N ARG A 52 2.70 19.02 -7.66
CA ARG A 52 2.04 18.25 -8.69
C ARG A 52 0.53 18.47 -8.68
N THR A 53 -0.09 18.40 -9.86
CA THR A 53 -1.53 18.68 -10.05
C THR A 53 -2.40 17.89 -9.10
N ASN A 54 -2.11 16.60 -8.95
CA ASN A 54 -2.93 15.64 -8.15
C ASN A 54 -2.36 15.38 -6.74
N HIS A 55 -1.55 16.29 -6.19
CA HIS A 55 -0.88 16.08 -4.89
C HIS A 55 -1.84 15.86 -3.72
N HIS A 56 -3.07 16.42 -3.78
CA HIS A 56 -4.09 16.26 -2.74
C HIS A 56 -4.72 14.87 -2.70
N ASN A 57 -4.65 14.12 -3.80
CA ASN A 57 -5.10 12.73 -3.89
C ASN A 57 -3.99 11.70 -3.65
N LEU A 58 -2.81 12.16 -3.22
CA LEU A 58 -1.69 11.29 -2.93
C LEU A 58 -1.75 10.81 -1.47
N HIS A 59 -1.98 9.53 -1.29
CA HIS A 59 -2.07 8.85 0.00
C HIS A 59 -0.80 8.02 0.22
N VAL A 60 0.10 8.53 1.05
CA VAL A 60 1.40 7.89 1.28
C VAL A 60 1.34 7.01 2.51
N HIS A 61 1.55 5.72 2.31
CA HIS A 61 1.83 4.74 3.35
C HIS A 61 3.34 4.62 3.49
N GLY A 62 3.86 5.01 4.64
CA GLY A 62 5.31 5.09 4.86
C GLY A 62 5.75 4.37 6.12
N PHE A 63 7.00 3.95 6.14
CA PHE A 63 7.61 3.29 7.28
C PHE A 63 8.15 4.32 8.26
N LYS A 64 7.66 4.28 9.50
CA LYS A 64 8.15 5.09 10.63
C LYS A 64 8.85 4.18 11.62
N GLU A 65 10.02 4.58 12.06
CA GLU A 65 10.70 3.87 13.14
C GLU A 65 10.12 4.32 14.48
N GLU A 66 9.42 3.42 15.17
CA GLU A 66 8.78 3.71 16.45
C GLU A 66 9.46 3.00 17.64
N GLY A 67 10.70 2.52 17.46
CA GLY A 67 11.48 1.89 18.52
C GLY A 67 11.01 0.50 18.94
N THR A 68 10.02 -0.09 18.24
CA THR A 68 9.52 -1.44 18.48
C THR A 68 10.27 -2.43 17.62
N THR A 69 10.78 -3.51 18.22
CA THR A 69 11.39 -4.61 17.48
C THR A 69 10.44 -5.81 17.46
N THR A 70 10.06 -6.23 16.28
CA THR A 70 9.23 -7.41 16.04
C THR A 70 9.65 -8.09 14.72
N THR A 71 8.83 -8.97 14.17
CA THR A 71 9.15 -9.62 12.88
C THR A 71 9.10 -8.63 11.71
N PRO A 72 9.82 -8.89 10.60
CA PRO A 72 9.80 -7.99 9.44
C PRO A 72 8.40 -7.70 8.90
N PHE A 73 7.52 -8.71 8.85
CA PHE A 73 6.16 -8.48 8.37
C PHE A 73 5.31 -7.72 9.37
N ASP A 74 5.45 -8.00 10.68
CA ASP A 74 4.72 -7.26 11.71
C ASP A 74 5.15 -5.79 11.76
N MET A 75 6.42 -5.48 11.53
CA MET A 75 6.89 -4.09 11.37
C MET A 75 6.18 -3.38 10.22
N VAL A 76 5.93 -4.07 9.11
CA VAL A 76 5.19 -3.52 7.96
C VAL A 76 3.71 -3.35 8.29
N VAL A 77 3.11 -4.29 9.06
CA VAL A 77 1.72 -4.20 9.54
C VAL A 77 1.53 -3.02 10.52
N LEU A 78 2.45 -2.83 11.46
CA LEU A 78 2.41 -1.71 12.40
C LEU A 78 2.50 -0.33 11.71
N ASN A 79 3.10 -0.28 10.51
CA ASN A 79 3.20 0.91 9.69
C ASN A 79 2.11 1.02 8.61
N GLU A 80 1.11 0.12 8.59
CA GLU A 80 0.03 0.08 7.59
C GLU A 80 0.55 0.02 6.14
N LEU A 81 1.71 -0.61 5.94
CA LEU A 81 2.41 -0.68 4.66
C LEU A 81 2.33 -2.09 4.04
N ASP A 82 1.67 -3.01 4.71
CA ASP A 82 1.45 -4.37 4.26
C ASP A 82 0.33 -4.46 3.20
N ARG A 83 0.27 -5.60 2.52
CA ARG A 83 -0.71 -5.84 1.46
C ARG A 83 -2.18 -5.71 1.89
N PHE A 84 -2.49 -6.00 3.15
CA PHE A 84 -3.85 -5.91 3.66
C PHE A 84 -4.28 -4.46 3.85
N HIS A 85 -3.44 -3.63 4.45
CA HIS A 85 -3.70 -2.20 4.62
C HIS A 85 -3.69 -1.46 3.28
N LEU A 86 -2.76 -1.80 2.36
CA LEU A 86 -2.75 -1.21 1.02
C LEU A 86 -4.00 -1.59 0.20
N ALA A 87 -4.47 -2.83 0.30
CA ALA A 87 -5.73 -3.25 -0.32
C ALA A 87 -6.93 -2.48 0.26
N ARG A 88 -7.02 -2.36 1.59
CA ARG A 88 -8.04 -1.53 2.27
C ARG A 88 -7.99 -0.09 1.79
N ALA A 89 -6.81 0.51 1.69
CA ALA A 89 -6.65 1.88 1.21
C ALA A 89 -7.20 2.08 -0.22
N VAL A 90 -7.15 1.05 -1.07
CA VAL A 90 -7.79 1.07 -2.39
C VAL A 90 -9.30 0.95 -2.27
N LEU A 91 -9.81 0.01 -1.46
CA LEU A 91 -11.26 -0.19 -1.26
C LEU A 91 -11.94 1.09 -0.77
N ASP A 92 -11.33 1.79 0.18
CA ASP A 92 -11.84 3.05 0.74
C ASP A 92 -11.96 4.19 -0.28
N ARG A 93 -11.22 4.11 -1.40
CA ARG A 93 -11.08 5.24 -2.34
C ARG A 93 -11.62 5.00 -3.73
N VAL A 94 -12.06 3.79 -4.03
CA VAL A 94 -12.65 3.46 -5.33
C VAL A 94 -14.17 3.33 -5.20
N PRO A 95 -14.94 4.37 -5.56
CA PRO A 95 -16.39 4.32 -5.46
C PRO A 95 -16.97 3.28 -6.43
N GLY A 96 -17.96 2.53 -5.97
CA GLY A 96 -18.69 1.56 -6.80
C GLY A 96 -17.95 0.23 -7.03
N LEU A 97 -16.93 -0.08 -6.26
CA LEU A 97 -16.46 -1.45 -6.15
C LEU A 97 -17.61 -2.34 -5.68
N ALA A 98 -17.94 -3.30 -6.51
CA ALA A 98 -19.13 -4.14 -6.49
C ALA A 98 -19.37 -4.93 -5.16
N PRO A 99 -20.49 -5.72 -5.05
CA PRO A 99 -20.98 -6.36 -3.82
C PRO A 99 -19.99 -7.22 -3.00
N GLY A 100 -18.79 -7.49 -3.50
CA GLY A 100 -17.75 -8.24 -2.79
C GLY A 100 -16.88 -7.44 -1.81
N THR A 101 -16.98 -6.11 -1.76
CA THR A 101 -16.11 -5.25 -0.94
C THR A 101 -16.24 -5.56 0.55
N ALA A 102 -17.46 -5.72 1.06
CA ALA A 102 -17.71 -6.04 2.46
C ALA A 102 -17.10 -7.40 2.87
N THR A 103 -17.15 -8.40 1.99
CA THR A 103 -16.53 -9.71 2.21
C THR A 103 -15.01 -9.58 2.25
N LEU A 104 -14.42 -8.79 1.35
CA LEU A 104 -12.97 -8.57 1.31
C LEU A 104 -12.49 -7.79 2.56
N GLU A 105 -13.23 -6.79 3.00
CA GLU A 105 -12.95 -6.09 4.26
C GLU A 105 -12.97 -7.03 5.47
N GLN A 106 -13.94 -7.93 5.56
CA GLN A 106 -14.00 -8.94 6.61
C GLN A 106 -12.79 -9.90 6.56
N ILE A 107 -12.38 -10.32 5.36
CA ILE A 107 -11.19 -11.15 5.18
C ILE A 107 -9.94 -10.41 5.65
N ILE A 108 -9.75 -9.16 5.25
CA ILE A 108 -8.63 -8.31 5.67
C ILE A 108 -8.60 -8.19 7.19
N GLU A 109 -9.73 -7.87 7.82
CA GLU A 109 -9.84 -7.72 9.28
C GLU A 109 -9.51 -9.03 10.02
N SER A 110 -10.04 -10.16 9.52
CA SER A 110 -9.73 -11.48 10.08
C SER A 110 -8.23 -11.79 9.99
N LYS A 111 -7.60 -11.55 8.83
CA LYS A 111 -6.17 -11.81 8.62
C LYS A 111 -5.28 -10.96 9.51
N LEU A 112 -5.58 -9.67 9.66
CA LEU A 112 -4.84 -8.78 10.56
C LEU A 112 -5.01 -9.19 12.03
N SER A 113 -6.22 -9.59 12.43
CA SER A 113 -6.51 -10.07 13.78
C SER A 113 -5.76 -11.37 14.09
N ASP A 114 -5.77 -12.32 13.15
CA ASP A 114 -5.07 -13.60 13.29
C ASP A 114 -3.56 -13.39 13.37
N HIS A 115 -3.00 -12.52 12.51
CA HIS A 115 -1.60 -12.15 12.55
C HIS A 115 -1.21 -11.57 13.91
N LYS A 116 -1.96 -10.57 14.40
CA LYS A 116 -1.71 -9.93 15.71
C LYS A 116 -1.76 -10.93 16.86
N ARG A 117 -2.71 -11.89 16.83
CA ARG A 117 -2.80 -12.96 17.82
C ARG A 117 -1.60 -13.88 17.76
N HIS A 118 -1.20 -14.29 16.54
CA HIS A 118 -0.07 -15.19 16.33
C HIS A 118 1.26 -14.57 16.80
N ILE A 119 1.54 -13.32 16.44
CA ILE A 119 2.73 -12.59 16.91
C ILE A 119 2.79 -12.54 18.44
N ARG A 120 1.67 -12.27 19.12
CA ARG A 120 1.62 -12.22 20.58
C ARG A 120 1.89 -13.57 21.25
N GLN A 121 1.50 -14.67 20.60
CA GLN A 121 1.64 -16.01 21.14
C GLN A 121 2.99 -16.65 20.83
N HIS A 122 3.56 -16.38 19.67
CA HIS A 122 4.70 -17.09 19.13
C HIS A 122 5.94 -16.22 18.91
N GLY A 123 5.77 -14.90 18.76
CA GLY A 123 6.88 -13.98 18.45
C GLY A 123 7.47 -14.15 17.04
N GLU A 124 6.73 -14.81 16.14
CA GLU A 124 7.15 -15.07 14.76
C GLU A 124 5.99 -14.88 13.77
N ASP A 125 6.30 -14.67 12.49
CA ASP A 125 5.29 -14.56 11.44
C ASP A 125 4.56 -15.89 11.20
N MET A 126 3.26 -15.81 10.89
CA MET A 126 2.46 -16.97 10.53
C MET A 126 3.07 -17.72 9.34
N PRO A 127 2.96 -19.07 9.28
CA PRO A 127 3.51 -19.84 8.17
C PRO A 127 3.03 -19.38 6.78
N GLU A 128 1.77 -18.97 6.65
CA GLU A 128 1.22 -18.44 5.41
C GLU A 128 1.83 -17.09 4.99
N ILE A 129 2.31 -16.29 5.94
CA ILE A 129 3.02 -15.05 5.68
C ILE A 129 4.46 -15.35 5.25
N ARG A 130 5.15 -16.19 6.02
CA ARG A 130 6.55 -16.55 5.82
C ARG A 130 6.77 -17.29 4.48
N ASN A 131 5.84 -18.14 4.09
CA ASN A 131 5.91 -18.95 2.89
C ASN A 131 5.22 -18.32 1.67
N TRP A 132 4.67 -17.11 1.82
CA TRP A 132 3.96 -16.44 0.73
C TRP A 132 4.91 -16.11 -0.43
N GLN A 133 4.47 -16.45 -1.65
CA GLN A 133 5.19 -16.13 -2.88
C GLN A 133 4.25 -15.42 -3.85
N TRP A 134 4.76 -14.43 -4.55
CA TRP A 134 4.02 -13.72 -5.57
C TRP A 134 3.67 -14.65 -6.74
N GLY A 135 2.40 -14.74 -7.09
CA GLY A 135 1.91 -15.58 -8.18
C GLY A 135 1.80 -17.08 -7.87
N ALA A 136 2.13 -17.52 -6.64
CA ALA A 136 2.01 -18.93 -6.23
C ALA A 136 0.60 -19.31 -5.76
N ALA A 137 -0.28 -18.35 -5.50
CA ALA A 137 -1.67 -18.60 -5.16
C ALA A 137 -2.54 -18.42 -6.41
N GLU A 138 -3.03 -19.50 -6.98
CA GLU A 138 -4.34 -19.49 -7.63
C GLU A 138 -5.32 -19.05 -6.55
N ILE A 139 -5.83 -17.83 -6.66
CA ILE A 139 -6.98 -17.42 -5.85
C ILE A 139 -8.13 -18.22 -6.43
N ASP A 140 -8.43 -19.37 -5.81
CA ASP A 140 -9.65 -20.13 -6.07
C ASP A 140 -10.82 -19.27 -5.58
N LEU A 141 -11.24 -18.34 -6.41
CA LEU A 141 -12.49 -17.62 -6.28
C LEU A 141 -13.62 -18.54 -6.73
N ASP A 142 -13.80 -19.66 -6.03
CA ASP A 142 -14.98 -20.50 -6.23
C ASP A 142 -16.21 -19.76 -5.72
N TYR A 143 -16.73 -18.89 -6.58
CA TYR A 143 -17.98 -18.16 -6.40
C TYR A 143 -19.23 -19.05 -6.50
N SER A 144 -19.05 -20.38 -6.73
CA SER A 144 -20.16 -21.31 -7.05
C SER A 144 -20.86 -21.92 -5.83
N ARG A 145 -20.43 -21.63 -4.60
CA ARG A 145 -20.94 -22.33 -3.41
C ARG A 145 -22.00 -21.61 -2.58
N HIS A 146 -22.56 -20.52 -3.07
CA HIS A 146 -23.68 -19.85 -2.38
C HIS A 146 -24.78 -19.43 -3.39
N THR A 147 -25.40 -20.38 -4.03
CA THR A 147 -26.75 -20.28 -4.59
C THR A 147 -27.70 -21.22 -3.85
#